data_e9302c938c3501188a78e67a4b2361ff
#
_entry.id   e9302c938c3501188a78e67a4b2361ff
#
_cell.length_a   1.000
_cell.length_b   1.000
_cell.length_c   1.000
_cell.angle_alpha   90.00
_cell.angle_beta   90.00
_cell.angle_gamma   90.00
#
_symmetry.space_group_name_H-M   'P 1'
#
loop_
_entity.id
_entity.type
_entity.pdbx_description
1 polymer ?
#
loop_
_entity_poly.entity_id
_entity_poly.type
_entity_poly.pdbx_seq_one_letter_code
_entity_poly.pdbx_strand_id
1 'polypeptide(L)'
;MPMKASGTADLTVIDQHDYGVGWLAYPNESMQRASHAVERDGDVWLIDPVDADGLDDLLAEYGEVAGVIVLLDRHKRDSAAIARRHDVAVHVPSWMSGVEEDIDAPVERFGDEIAGFEAERLVDNPAWQEAALFDGETLVVPEALGTVDYFTTSGERVGVHPMLRLLPPKSLTDYDPERLLVGHGEGLDEDVPEAIDSAISGSRIKTPQLYLKTAKSFLGF
;
A
#
# COMPACT_ATOMS: atom_id res chain seq x y z
N MET A 1 14.20 2.84 -16.03
CA MET A 1 13.84 3.32 -14.68
C MET A 1 14.38 2.34 -13.64
N PRO A 2 14.91 2.79 -12.49
CA PRO A 2 15.30 1.88 -11.43
C PRO A 2 14.06 1.21 -10.82
N MET A 3 14.21 0.00 -10.29
CA MET A 3 13.10 -0.69 -9.61
C MET A 3 12.69 0.05 -8.35
N LYS A 4 13.66 0.47 -7.54
CA LYS A 4 13.50 1.39 -6.40
C LYS A 4 14.53 2.50 -6.53
N ALA A 5 14.09 3.72 -6.34
CA ALA A 5 14.96 4.90 -6.31
C ALA A 5 15.45 5.21 -4.88
N SER A 6 16.47 6.04 -4.78
CA SER A 6 17.02 6.57 -3.54
C SER A 6 17.61 7.96 -3.78
N GLY A 7 17.85 8.71 -2.73
CA GLY A 7 18.35 10.10 -2.81
C GLY A 7 17.23 11.09 -2.48
N THR A 8 17.28 12.29 -3.07
CA THR A 8 16.23 13.30 -2.86
C THR A 8 14.90 12.79 -3.38
N ALA A 9 13.90 12.78 -2.52
CA ALA A 9 12.54 12.36 -2.85
C ALA A 9 11.75 13.57 -3.38
N ASP A 10 11.07 13.39 -4.51
CA ASP A 10 10.29 14.43 -5.20
C ASP A 10 8.81 14.10 -5.06
N LEU A 11 8.15 14.70 -4.08
CA LEU A 11 6.78 14.38 -3.70
C LEU A 11 5.81 14.67 -4.86
N THR A 12 5.06 13.65 -5.24
CA THR A 12 3.95 13.75 -6.20
C THR A 12 2.68 13.28 -5.53
N VAL A 13 1.70 14.16 -5.42
CA VAL A 13 0.38 13.85 -4.84
C VAL A 13 -0.41 12.96 -5.77
N ILE A 14 -1.03 11.93 -5.21
CA ILE A 14 -1.96 11.00 -5.86
C ILE A 14 -3.17 10.77 -4.94
N ASP A 15 -4.21 10.12 -5.43
CA ASP A 15 -5.34 9.58 -4.61
C ASP A 15 -5.94 10.61 -3.62
N GLN A 16 -6.05 11.88 -4.04
CA GLN A 16 -6.57 12.93 -3.18
C GLN A 16 -8.10 12.85 -3.06
N HIS A 17 -8.59 12.85 -1.82
CA HIS A 17 -10.01 12.85 -1.49
C HIS A 17 -10.28 13.63 -0.19
N ASP A 18 -11.56 13.79 0.19
CA ASP A 18 -11.97 14.66 1.31
C ASP A 18 -11.32 14.30 2.66
N TYR A 19 -11.00 13.02 2.87
CA TYR A 19 -10.46 12.49 4.13
C TYR A 19 -9.06 11.90 4.00
N GLY A 20 -8.31 12.27 2.95
CA GLY A 20 -6.97 11.73 2.82
C GLY A 20 -6.31 12.03 1.48
N VAL A 21 -5.06 11.59 1.40
CA VAL A 21 -4.19 11.80 0.25
C VAL A 21 -3.16 10.68 0.15
N GLY A 22 -2.84 10.28 -1.08
CA GLY A 22 -1.68 9.46 -1.37
C GLY A 22 -0.53 10.27 -1.92
N TRP A 23 0.68 9.73 -1.85
CA TRP A 23 1.84 10.32 -2.52
C TRP A 23 2.85 9.27 -3.00
N LEU A 24 3.58 9.65 -4.02
CA LEU A 24 4.78 8.97 -4.51
C LEU A 24 5.99 9.82 -4.16
N ALA A 25 6.88 9.30 -3.33
CA ALA A 25 8.16 9.95 -3.03
C ALA A 25 9.14 9.86 -4.21
N TYR A 26 9.00 8.81 -5.04
CA TYR A 26 9.84 8.54 -6.21
C TYR A 26 8.97 8.18 -7.42
N PRO A 27 8.31 9.15 -8.07
CA PRO A 27 7.36 8.88 -9.16
C PRO A 27 8.00 8.22 -10.38
N ASN A 28 9.33 8.34 -10.52
CA ASN A 28 10.10 7.76 -11.62
C ASN A 28 10.72 6.39 -11.32
N GLU A 29 10.37 5.73 -10.21
CA GLU A 29 10.74 4.33 -9.99
C GLU A 29 9.70 3.38 -10.58
N SER A 30 10.13 2.17 -10.98
CA SER A 30 9.22 1.20 -11.61
C SER A 30 8.17 0.66 -10.66
N MET A 31 8.48 0.62 -9.35
CA MET A 31 7.57 0.13 -8.33
C MET A 31 6.60 1.20 -7.83
N GLN A 32 6.86 2.51 -8.08
CA GLN A 32 6.03 3.63 -7.64
C GLN A 32 5.44 3.38 -6.24
N ARG A 33 6.33 3.31 -5.24
CA ARG A 33 5.92 3.07 -3.85
C ARG A 33 4.97 4.18 -3.39
N ALA A 34 3.70 3.85 -3.35
CA ALA A 34 2.66 4.74 -2.85
C ALA A 34 2.56 4.65 -1.33
N SER A 35 2.27 5.77 -0.72
CA SER A 35 2.01 5.95 0.70
C SER A 35 0.73 6.73 0.85
N HIS A 36 0.02 6.55 1.96
CA HIS A 36 -1.27 7.21 2.16
C HIS A 36 -1.35 7.86 3.53
N ALA A 37 -2.08 8.97 3.59
CA ALA A 37 -2.53 9.61 4.82
C ALA A 37 -4.06 9.57 4.82
N VAL A 38 -4.65 9.16 5.94
CA VAL A 38 -6.10 9.16 6.13
C VAL A 38 -6.43 9.98 7.37
N GLU A 39 -7.39 10.88 7.24
CA GLU A 39 -7.89 11.72 8.33
C GLU A 39 -9.06 11.02 9.03
N ARG A 40 -9.05 11.02 10.36
CA ARG A 40 -10.15 10.53 11.21
C ARG A 40 -10.26 11.44 12.44
N ASP A 41 -11.38 12.15 12.54
CA ASP A 41 -11.70 13.02 13.67
C ASP A 41 -10.64 14.12 13.98
N GLY A 42 -9.94 14.59 12.94
CA GLY A 42 -8.87 15.59 13.04
C GLY A 42 -7.46 14.99 13.19
N ASP A 43 -7.36 13.68 13.35
CA ASP A 43 -6.10 12.93 13.45
C ASP A 43 -5.71 12.35 12.09
N VAL A 44 -4.42 12.44 11.73
CA VAL A 44 -3.87 11.89 10.48
C VAL A 44 -3.11 10.61 10.77
N TRP A 45 -3.49 9.53 10.09
CA TRP A 45 -2.85 8.24 10.15
C TRP A 45 -2.10 7.95 8.85
N LEU A 46 -0.82 7.63 8.96
CA LEU A 46 0.03 7.35 7.80
C LEU A 46 0.14 5.85 7.56
N ILE A 47 -0.04 5.42 6.31
CA ILE A 47 0.00 4.00 5.93
C ILE A 47 1.22 3.76 5.04
N ASP A 48 2.12 2.87 5.49
CA ASP A 48 3.34 2.46 4.81
C ASP A 48 4.14 3.64 4.23
N PRO A 49 4.46 4.70 5.01
CA PRO A 49 4.95 5.95 4.45
C PRO A 49 6.40 5.86 3.97
N VAL A 50 6.67 6.51 2.84
CA VAL A 50 7.99 6.89 2.33
C VAL A 50 8.15 8.39 2.53
N ASP A 51 9.25 8.81 3.15
CA ASP A 51 9.54 10.23 3.42
C ASP A 51 9.87 10.99 2.14
N ALA A 52 9.48 12.26 2.09
CA ALA A 52 9.71 13.14 0.96
C ALA A 52 9.79 14.60 1.40
N ASP A 53 10.49 15.43 0.62
CA ASP A 53 10.54 16.86 0.83
C ASP A 53 9.13 17.46 0.69
N GLY A 54 8.69 18.27 1.67
CA GLY A 54 7.36 18.87 1.70
C GLY A 54 6.24 17.97 2.24
N LEU A 55 6.57 16.75 2.73
CA LEU A 55 5.56 15.84 3.28
C LEU A 55 4.84 16.44 4.48
N ASP A 56 5.56 17.06 5.42
CA ASP A 56 4.94 17.63 6.62
C ASP A 56 3.98 18.78 6.28
N ASP A 57 4.29 19.58 5.26
CA ASP A 57 3.42 20.66 4.78
C ASP A 57 2.13 20.07 4.17
N LEU A 58 2.24 18.98 3.40
CA LEU A 58 1.09 18.26 2.85
C LEU A 58 0.19 17.69 3.96
N LEU A 59 0.79 17.01 4.96
CA LEU A 59 0.04 16.39 6.06
C LEU A 59 -0.69 17.42 6.92
N ALA A 60 -0.09 18.60 7.13
CA ALA A 60 -0.69 19.69 7.90
C ALA A 60 -2.00 20.23 7.30
N GLU A 61 -2.27 19.98 6.01
CA GLU A 61 -3.55 20.33 5.37
C GLU A 61 -4.71 19.44 5.85
N TYR A 62 -4.40 18.24 6.41
CA TYR A 62 -5.40 17.24 6.84
C TYR A 62 -5.55 17.14 8.36
N GLY A 63 -4.52 17.51 9.14
CA GLY A 63 -4.57 17.49 10.61
C GLY A 63 -3.22 17.22 11.26
N GLU A 64 -3.24 16.78 12.53
CA GLU A 64 -2.04 16.37 13.25
C GLU A 64 -1.77 14.87 13.06
N VAL A 65 -0.50 14.50 12.86
CA VAL A 65 -0.14 13.07 12.71
C VAL A 65 -0.32 12.38 14.07
N ALA A 66 -1.19 11.37 14.10
CA ALA A 66 -1.51 10.58 15.30
C ALA A 66 -0.81 9.23 15.36
N GLY A 67 -0.41 8.68 14.21
CA GLY A 67 0.29 7.41 14.16
C GLY A 67 0.73 7.01 12.76
N VAL A 68 1.62 6.02 12.71
CA VAL A 68 2.11 5.41 11.48
C VAL A 68 1.72 3.94 11.49
N ILE A 69 1.09 3.44 10.43
CA ILE A 69 0.62 2.06 10.30
C ILE A 69 1.51 1.33 9.30
N VAL A 70 2.02 0.15 9.67
CA VAL A 70 2.74 -0.76 8.77
C VAL A 70 1.87 -2.00 8.53
N LEU A 71 1.47 -2.21 7.28
CA LEU A 71 0.55 -3.27 6.87
C LEU A 71 1.23 -4.48 6.22
N LEU A 72 2.52 -4.38 5.89
CA LEU A 72 3.29 -5.45 5.29
C LEU A 72 4.65 -5.58 5.97
N ASP A 73 5.08 -6.81 6.29
CA ASP A 73 6.31 -7.12 7.03
C ASP A 73 7.58 -6.47 6.47
N ARG A 74 7.61 -6.15 5.17
CA ARG A 74 8.71 -5.49 4.46
C ARG A 74 8.45 -4.05 4.05
N HIS A 75 7.29 -3.45 4.41
CA HIS A 75 6.96 -2.05 4.15
C HIS A 75 7.29 -1.12 5.33
N LYS A 76 8.29 -1.45 6.13
CA LYS A 76 8.79 -0.55 7.20
C LYS A 76 9.20 0.82 6.67
N ARG A 77 9.72 0.87 5.42
CA ARG A 77 10.03 2.10 4.68
C ARG A 77 10.68 3.15 5.58
N ASP A 78 10.14 4.38 5.64
CA ASP A 78 10.63 5.46 6.48
C ASP A 78 9.78 5.67 7.75
N SER A 79 8.94 4.67 8.11
CA SER A 79 7.98 4.73 9.22
C SER A 79 8.61 5.17 10.54
N ALA A 80 9.78 4.62 10.90
CA ALA A 80 10.46 4.97 12.15
C ALA A 80 10.96 6.42 12.17
N ALA A 81 11.45 6.96 11.06
CA ALA A 81 11.93 8.33 10.97
C ALA A 81 10.77 9.33 11.08
N ILE A 82 9.68 9.04 10.39
CA ILE A 82 8.46 9.87 10.41
C ILE A 82 7.81 9.82 11.81
N ALA A 83 7.65 8.63 12.39
CA ALA A 83 7.07 8.47 13.73
C ALA A 83 7.84 9.27 14.79
N ARG A 84 9.19 9.22 14.78
CA ARG A 84 10.02 10.04 15.69
C ARG A 84 9.88 11.54 15.43
N ARG A 85 9.76 11.97 14.18
CA ARG A 85 9.61 13.39 13.81
C ARG A 85 8.31 13.98 14.37
N HIS A 86 7.25 13.18 14.38
CA HIS A 86 5.93 13.60 14.89
C HIS A 86 5.65 13.17 16.34
N ASP A 87 6.61 12.51 17.02
CA ASP A 87 6.47 12.00 18.39
C ASP A 87 5.28 11.04 18.57
N VAL A 88 5.09 10.13 17.60
CA VAL A 88 4.02 9.13 17.58
C VAL A 88 4.57 7.70 17.49
N ALA A 89 3.71 6.70 17.71
CA ALA A 89 4.07 5.30 17.58
C ALA A 89 3.93 4.78 16.14
N VAL A 90 4.68 3.72 15.83
CA VAL A 90 4.43 2.86 14.66
C VAL A 90 3.52 1.72 15.09
N HIS A 91 2.39 1.58 14.41
CA HIS A 91 1.39 0.56 14.67
C HIS A 91 1.54 -0.63 13.72
N VAL A 92 1.60 -1.84 14.27
CA VAL A 92 1.72 -3.08 13.49
C VAL A 92 0.65 -4.08 13.91
N PRO A 93 0.12 -4.92 12.99
CA PRO A 93 -0.82 -5.97 13.35
C PRO A 93 -0.26 -6.89 14.44
N SER A 94 -1.06 -7.24 15.45
CA SER A 94 -0.62 -8.04 16.62
C SER A 94 -0.07 -9.42 16.26
N TRP A 95 -0.51 -9.97 15.13
CA TRP A 95 -0.08 -11.28 14.62
C TRP A 95 1.16 -11.21 13.70
N MET A 96 1.54 -10.02 13.23
CA MET A 96 2.72 -9.84 12.38
C MET A 96 4.00 -9.95 13.21
N SER A 97 4.96 -10.74 12.77
CA SER A 97 6.19 -11.05 13.51
C SER A 97 7.43 -10.44 12.87
N GLY A 98 8.45 -10.11 13.68
CA GLY A 98 9.77 -9.67 13.21
C GLY A 98 9.84 -8.25 12.67
N VAL A 99 8.74 -7.53 12.60
CA VAL A 99 8.69 -6.14 12.07
C VAL A 99 9.34 -5.16 13.04
N GLU A 100 9.10 -5.32 14.34
CA GLU A 100 9.58 -4.43 15.40
C GLU A 100 11.10 -4.37 15.50
N GLU A 101 11.79 -5.48 15.19
CA GLU A 101 13.25 -5.59 15.33
C GLU A 101 14.01 -4.56 14.46
N ASP A 102 13.36 -4.09 13.39
CA ASP A 102 13.94 -3.15 12.44
C ASP A 102 13.33 -1.73 12.54
N ILE A 103 12.45 -1.47 13.53
CA ILE A 103 11.80 -0.17 13.74
C ILE A 103 12.43 0.55 14.94
N ASP A 104 13.24 1.56 14.66
CA ASP A 104 13.85 2.44 15.68
C ASP A 104 12.88 3.58 16.08
N ALA A 105 11.72 3.21 16.62
CA ALA A 105 10.68 4.10 17.17
C ALA A 105 9.79 3.31 18.14
N PRO A 106 8.96 3.96 18.96
CA PRO A 106 7.94 3.26 19.73
C PRO A 106 7.02 2.44 18.82
N VAL A 107 6.77 1.17 19.18
CA VAL A 107 5.88 0.28 18.42
C VAL A 107 4.69 -0.10 19.29
N GLU A 108 3.49 0.04 18.74
CA GLU A 108 2.24 -0.42 19.32
C GLU A 108 1.61 -1.50 18.44
N ARG A 109 0.90 -2.43 19.07
CA ARG A 109 0.25 -3.52 18.34
C ARG A 109 -1.24 -3.35 18.33
N PHE A 110 -1.87 -3.45 17.14
CA PHE A 110 -3.31 -3.41 16.99
C PHE A 110 -3.89 -4.78 16.66
N GLY A 111 -5.17 -4.97 16.97
CA GLY A 111 -5.93 -6.20 16.71
C GLY A 111 -6.66 -6.14 15.37
N ASP A 112 -7.98 -6.25 15.47
CA ASP A 112 -8.86 -6.33 14.30
C ASP A 112 -9.33 -4.95 13.79
N GLU A 113 -8.92 -3.86 14.48
CA GLU A 113 -9.30 -2.49 14.12
C GLU A 113 -8.16 -1.51 14.40
N ILE A 114 -8.03 -0.49 13.54
CA ILE A 114 -7.16 0.66 13.73
C ILE A 114 -7.66 1.88 12.92
N ALA A 115 -7.63 3.09 13.50
CA ALA A 115 -7.96 4.34 12.81
C ALA A 115 -9.33 4.28 12.09
N GLY A 116 -10.33 3.63 12.69
CA GLY A 116 -11.66 3.47 12.10
C GLY A 116 -11.75 2.47 10.96
N PHE A 117 -10.69 1.71 10.69
CA PHE A 117 -10.69 0.61 9.72
C PHE A 117 -10.77 -0.73 10.43
N GLU A 118 -11.51 -1.67 9.86
CA GLU A 118 -11.36 -3.10 10.13
C GLU A 118 -10.08 -3.62 9.45
N ALA A 119 -9.31 -4.44 10.17
CA ALA A 119 -8.04 -4.98 9.69
C ALA A 119 -8.17 -6.48 9.41
N GLU A 120 -7.99 -6.88 8.15
CA GLU A 120 -7.99 -8.28 7.75
C GLU A 120 -6.56 -8.82 7.60
N ARG A 121 -6.36 -10.05 8.06
CA ARG A 121 -5.16 -10.82 7.79
C ARG A 121 -5.22 -11.41 6.37
N LEU A 122 -4.67 -10.69 5.40
CA LEU A 122 -4.76 -11.04 4.00
C LEU A 122 -3.82 -12.17 3.59
N VAL A 123 -2.57 -12.10 4.04
CA VAL A 123 -1.54 -13.13 3.82
C VAL A 123 -0.78 -13.33 5.13
N ASP A 124 -0.62 -14.60 5.55
CA ASP A 124 0.16 -14.92 6.75
C ASP A 124 0.95 -16.22 6.54
N ASN A 125 2.22 -16.05 6.17
CA ASN A 125 3.18 -17.14 6.09
C ASN A 125 4.59 -16.60 6.37
N PRO A 126 5.61 -17.46 6.62
CA PRO A 126 6.95 -17.01 7.02
C PRO A 126 7.68 -16.09 6.03
N ALA A 127 7.24 -16.03 4.78
CA ALA A 127 7.86 -15.22 3.74
C ALA A 127 7.03 -13.98 3.36
N TRP A 128 5.80 -13.85 3.91
CA TRP A 128 4.88 -12.78 3.56
C TRP A 128 3.78 -12.63 4.62
N GLN A 129 3.79 -11.53 5.33
CA GLN A 129 2.74 -11.16 6.27
C GLN A 129 2.15 -9.80 5.86
N GLU A 130 0.87 -9.79 5.47
CA GLU A 130 0.18 -8.62 4.92
C GLU A 130 -1.22 -8.49 5.50
N ALA A 131 -1.55 -7.30 5.99
CA ALA A 131 -2.91 -6.90 6.37
C ALA A 131 -3.53 -6.01 5.30
N ALA A 132 -4.84 -6.11 5.11
CA ALA A 132 -5.65 -5.12 4.42
C ALA A 132 -6.48 -4.33 5.44
N LEU A 133 -6.86 -3.10 5.10
CA LEU A 133 -7.76 -2.26 5.91
C LEU A 133 -9.01 -1.92 5.11
N PHE A 134 -10.18 -1.95 5.77
CA PHE A 134 -11.45 -1.55 5.15
C PHE A 134 -12.32 -0.76 6.13
N ASP A 135 -12.91 0.35 5.69
CA ASP A 135 -13.77 1.22 6.52
C ASP A 135 -15.24 1.28 6.03
N GLY A 136 -15.60 0.42 5.07
CA GLY A 136 -16.90 0.42 4.42
C GLY A 136 -16.92 1.13 3.06
N GLU A 137 -15.96 2.02 2.80
CA GLU A 137 -15.83 2.77 1.53
C GLU A 137 -14.45 2.58 0.89
N THR A 138 -13.39 2.61 1.71
CA THR A 138 -11.99 2.55 1.26
C THR A 138 -11.36 1.23 1.65
N LEU A 139 -10.84 0.50 0.67
CA LEU A 139 -10.03 -0.69 0.85
C LEU A 139 -8.55 -0.35 0.62
N VAL A 140 -7.69 -0.64 1.58
CA VAL A 140 -6.23 -0.45 1.48
C VAL A 140 -5.55 -1.81 1.38
N VAL A 141 -4.79 -2.02 0.29
CA VAL A 141 -4.05 -3.27 0.03
C VAL A 141 -2.59 -2.94 -0.29
N PRO A 142 -1.64 -3.22 0.61
CA PRO A 142 -0.24 -2.75 0.47
C PRO A 142 0.52 -3.34 -0.71
N GLU A 143 0.39 -4.66 -0.98
CA GLU A 143 1.19 -5.31 -2.03
C GLU A 143 0.50 -6.49 -2.72
N ALA A 144 -0.51 -7.11 -2.16
CA ALA A 144 -1.23 -8.18 -2.83
C ALA A 144 -1.88 -7.71 -4.14
N LEU A 145 -2.25 -6.43 -4.23
CA LEU A 145 -2.70 -5.74 -5.43
C LEU A 145 -1.80 -4.53 -5.73
N GLY A 146 -1.73 -4.15 -7.00
CA GLY A 146 -1.04 -2.94 -7.46
C GLY A 146 -1.43 -2.55 -8.87
N THR A 147 -1.24 -1.27 -9.22
CA THR A 147 -1.66 -0.71 -10.50
C THR A 147 -0.50 -0.48 -11.47
N VAL A 148 0.74 -0.56 -10.98
CA VAL A 148 1.94 -0.39 -11.84
C VAL A 148 2.16 -1.58 -12.78
N ASP A 149 2.95 -1.34 -13.79
CA ASP A 149 3.30 -2.31 -14.85
C ASP A 149 3.85 -3.65 -14.34
N TYR A 150 4.49 -3.67 -13.17
CA TYR A 150 4.99 -4.89 -12.54
C TYR A 150 3.86 -5.84 -12.11
N PHE A 151 2.69 -5.31 -11.76
CA PHE A 151 1.52 -6.06 -11.31
C PHE A 151 0.56 -6.38 -12.45
N THR A 152 0.45 -5.51 -13.44
CA THR A 152 -0.63 -5.55 -14.44
C THR A 152 -0.19 -6.12 -15.78
N THR A 153 -1.16 -6.68 -16.50
CA THR A 153 -1.06 -7.04 -17.92
C THR A 153 -2.07 -6.25 -18.75
N SER A 154 -2.09 -6.45 -20.06
CA SER A 154 -3.05 -5.77 -20.92
C SER A 154 -4.51 -6.00 -20.46
N GLY A 155 -5.25 -4.92 -20.26
CA GLY A 155 -6.64 -4.93 -19.83
C GLY A 155 -6.86 -5.13 -18.31
N GLU A 156 -5.80 -5.09 -17.50
CA GLU A 156 -5.92 -5.01 -16.04
C GLU A 156 -5.73 -3.56 -15.59
N ARG A 157 -6.69 -3.01 -14.85
CA ARG A 157 -6.58 -1.71 -14.17
C ARG A 157 -5.80 -1.88 -12.87
N VAL A 158 -6.00 -2.99 -12.18
CA VAL A 158 -5.26 -3.44 -11.01
C VAL A 158 -4.86 -4.90 -11.25
N GLY A 159 -3.72 -5.33 -10.74
CA GLY A 159 -3.21 -6.68 -10.89
C GLY A 159 -2.77 -7.29 -9.57
N VAL A 160 -2.90 -8.60 -9.47
CA VAL A 160 -2.37 -9.37 -8.33
C VAL A 160 -0.83 -9.42 -8.43
N HIS A 161 -0.15 -9.25 -7.28
CA HIS A 161 1.31 -9.39 -7.22
C HIS A 161 1.79 -10.68 -7.88
N PRO A 162 2.86 -10.66 -8.70
CA PRO A 162 3.31 -11.82 -9.47
C PRO A 162 3.43 -13.12 -8.67
N MET A 163 3.93 -13.05 -7.43
CA MET A 163 4.08 -14.23 -6.57
C MET A 163 2.75 -14.79 -6.04
N LEU A 164 1.69 -14.00 -5.99
CA LEU A 164 0.38 -14.41 -5.48
C LEU A 164 -0.59 -14.83 -6.59
N ARG A 165 -0.27 -14.60 -7.87
CA ARG A 165 -1.19 -14.87 -9.00
C ARG A 165 -1.70 -16.30 -9.09
N LEU A 166 -0.93 -17.29 -8.66
CA LEU A 166 -1.36 -18.70 -8.67
C LEU A 166 -2.31 -19.03 -7.51
N LEU A 167 -2.18 -18.30 -6.39
CA LEU A 167 -3.01 -18.42 -5.19
C LEU A 167 -3.41 -17.02 -4.72
N PRO A 168 -4.24 -16.29 -5.47
CA PRO A 168 -4.62 -14.92 -5.12
C PRO A 168 -5.48 -14.89 -3.85
N PRO A 169 -5.40 -13.81 -3.04
CA PRO A 169 -6.21 -13.63 -1.85
C PRO A 169 -7.66 -13.36 -2.25
N LYS A 170 -8.47 -14.40 -2.24
CA LYS A 170 -9.87 -14.34 -2.73
C LYS A 170 -10.79 -13.54 -1.81
N SER A 171 -10.45 -13.40 -0.54
CA SER A 171 -11.24 -12.60 0.40
C SER A 171 -11.38 -11.14 -0.04
N LEU A 172 -10.46 -10.63 -0.88
CA LEU A 172 -10.59 -9.29 -1.46
C LEU A 172 -11.85 -9.12 -2.33
N THR A 173 -12.47 -10.18 -2.82
CA THR A 173 -13.75 -10.12 -3.56
C THR A 173 -14.97 -10.11 -2.67
N ASP A 174 -14.82 -10.21 -1.35
CA ASP A 174 -15.91 -10.12 -0.39
C ASP A 174 -16.23 -8.66 0.00
N TYR A 175 -15.38 -7.69 -0.44
CA TYR A 175 -15.56 -6.26 -0.21
C TYR A 175 -16.23 -5.57 -1.39
N ASP A 176 -16.97 -4.50 -1.09
CA ASP A 176 -17.61 -3.62 -2.08
C ASP A 176 -17.12 -2.15 -1.89
N PRO A 177 -15.83 -1.88 -2.11
CA PRO A 177 -15.26 -0.57 -1.87
C PRO A 177 -15.57 0.43 -2.98
N GLU A 178 -15.79 1.69 -2.59
CA GLU A 178 -15.84 2.82 -3.53
C GLU A 178 -14.42 3.24 -3.98
N ARG A 179 -13.41 2.97 -3.12
CA ARG A 179 -12.01 3.34 -3.38
C ARG A 179 -11.06 2.22 -3.00
N LEU A 180 -10.06 1.99 -3.85
CA LEU A 180 -8.93 1.09 -3.57
C LEU A 180 -7.64 1.92 -3.50
N LEU A 181 -6.97 1.88 -2.36
CA LEU A 181 -5.61 2.40 -2.19
C LEU A 181 -4.62 1.23 -2.21
N VAL A 182 -3.56 1.38 -2.99
CA VAL A 182 -2.53 0.34 -3.15
C VAL A 182 -1.15 0.86 -2.78
N GLY A 183 -0.25 0.00 -2.33
CA GLY A 183 1.11 0.40 -1.99
C GLY A 183 2.04 0.57 -3.20
N HIS A 184 1.54 0.35 -4.44
CA HIS A 184 2.31 0.45 -5.68
C HIS A 184 1.47 1.02 -6.83
N GLY A 185 1.69 2.30 -7.15
CA GLY A 185 0.96 3.09 -8.15
C GLY A 185 -0.20 3.87 -7.57
N GLU A 186 -0.96 4.54 -8.42
CA GLU A 186 -2.19 5.24 -8.05
C GLU A 186 -3.31 4.24 -7.76
N GLY A 187 -4.19 4.57 -6.82
CA GLY A 187 -5.38 3.80 -6.48
C GLY A 187 -6.45 3.81 -7.58
N LEU A 188 -7.64 3.33 -7.24
CA LEU A 188 -8.83 3.34 -8.09
C LEU A 188 -10.02 3.89 -7.31
N ASP A 189 -10.90 4.64 -7.98
CA ASP A 189 -12.14 5.21 -7.45
C ASP A 189 -13.35 5.02 -8.39
N GLU A 190 -13.17 4.29 -9.50
CA GLU A 190 -14.22 3.93 -10.44
C GLU A 190 -14.25 2.41 -10.66
N ASP A 191 -15.43 1.80 -10.65
CA ASP A 191 -15.66 0.36 -10.91
C ASP A 191 -14.67 -0.53 -10.13
N VAL A 192 -14.46 -0.20 -8.85
CA VAL A 192 -13.42 -0.81 -8.01
C VAL A 192 -13.70 -2.29 -7.74
N PRO A 193 -14.92 -2.71 -7.33
CA PRO A 193 -15.24 -4.13 -7.11
C PRO A 193 -15.02 -4.98 -8.37
N GLU A 194 -15.45 -4.50 -9.54
CA GLU A 194 -15.27 -5.17 -10.82
C GLU A 194 -13.77 -5.30 -11.20
N ALA A 195 -12.98 -4.27 -10.89
CA ALA A 195 -11.54 -4.31 -11.14
C ALA A 195 -10.84 -5.36 -10.27
N ILE A 196 -11.21 -5.44 -8.98
CA ILE A 196 -10.70 -6.44 -8.03
C ILE A 196 -11.11 -7.85 -8.48
N ASP A 197 -12.39 -8.06 -8.77
CA ASP A 197 -12.93 -9.34 -9.25
C ASP A 197 -12.21 -9.82 -10.51
N SER A 198 -12.01 -8.91 -11.47
CA SER A 198 -11.28 -9.20 -12.71
C SER A 198 -9.81 -9.56 -12.45
N ALA A 199 -9.14 -8.85 -11.55
CA ALA A 199 -7.75 -9.12 -11.16
C ALA A 199 -7.61 -10.50 -10.50
N ILE A 200 -8.47 -10.80 -9.52
CA ILE A 200 -8.45 -12.07 -8.77
C ILE A 200 -8.81 -13.25 -9.67
N SER A 201 -9.95 -13.19 -10.38
CA SER A 201 -10.43 -14.29 -11.24
C SER A 201 -9.53 -14.53 -12.44
N GLY A 202 -8.97 -13.47 -13.04
CA GLY A 202 -8.09 -13.51 -14.20
C GLY A 202 -6.63 -13.85 -13.88
N SER A 203 -6.21 -13.74 -12.61
CA SER A 203 -4.81 -13.78 -12.18
C SER A 203 -4.02 -14.97 -12.75
N ARG A 204 -4.53 -16.20 -12.62
CA ARG A 204 -3.87 -17.42 -13.06
C ARG A 204 -3.71 -17.49 -14.57
N ILE A 205 -4.76 -17.12 -15.31
CA ILE A 205 -4.80 -17.19 -16.78
C ILE A 205 -3.82 -16.18 -17.38
N LYS A 206 -3.72 -15.00 -16.78
CA LYS A 206 -2.86 -13.91 -17.25
C LYS A 206 -1.41 -14.00 -16.73
N THR A 207 -1.10 -14.92 -15.82
CA THR A 207 0.26 -15.13 -15.28
C THR A 207 1.33 -15.31 -16.35
N PRO A 208 1.15 -16.18 -17.39
CA PRO A 208 2.17 -16.34 -18.44
C PRO A 208 2.45 -15.03 -19.20
N GLN A 209 1.41 -14.22 -19.43
CA GLN A 209 1.56 -12.93 -20.11
C GLN A 209 2.38 -11.95 -19.27
N LEU A 210 2.12 -11.89 -17.96
CA LEU A 210 2.86 -11.02 -17.04
C LEU A 210 4.34 -11.40 -17.00
N TYR A 211 4.65 -12.68 -16.81
CA TYR A 211 6.05 -13.13 -16.76
C TYR A 211 6.78 -12.91 -18.09
N LEU A 212 6.10 -13.06 -19.22
CA LEU A 212 6.68 -12.76 -20.53
C LEU A 212 6.98 -11.25 -20.69
N LYS A 213 6.05 -10.38 -20.25
CA LYS A 213 6.22 -8.91 -20.22
C LYS A 213 7.42 -8.55 -19.36
N THR A 214 7.48 -9.07 -18.13
CA THR A 214 8.55 -8.80 -17.17
C THR A 214 9.91 -9.26 -17.72
N ALA A 215 9.98 -10.48 -18.28
CA ALA A 215 11.21 -10.99 -18.88
C ALA A 215 11.71 -10.12 -20.05
N LYS A 216 10.81 -9.63 -20.91
CA LYS A 216 11.16 -8.69 -22.00
C LYS A 216 11.72 -7.39 -21.47
N SER A 217 11.09 -6.80 -20.43
CA SER A 217 11.56 -5.58 -19.79
C SER A 217 12.98 -5.72 -19.23
N PHE A 218 13.31 -6.86 -18.60
CA PHE A 218 14.66 -7.14 -18.10
C PHE A 218 15.71 -7.37 -19.20
N LEU A 219 15.30 -7.86 -20.36
CA LEU A 219 16.17 -8.12 -21.50
C LEU A 219 16.32 -6.90 -22.44
N GLY A 220 15.61 -5.80 -22.17
CA GLY A 220 15.69 -4.55 -22.91
C GLY A 220 15.01 -4.61 -24.30
N PHE A 221 13.98 -5.47 -24.47
CA PHE A 221 13.18 -5.58 -25.69
C PHE A 221 11.79 -4.98 -25.51
#